data_0c7a8ee6e9303ae78a5e71fe29fcee8e
#
_entry.id   0c7a8ee6e9303ae78a5e71fe29fcee8e
#
_cell.length_a   1.000
_cell.length_b   1.000
_cell.length_c   1.000
_cell.angle_alpha   90.00
_cell.angle_beta   90.00
_cell.angle_gamma   90.00
#
_symmetry.space_group_name_H-M   'P 1'
#
loop_
_entity.id
_entity.type
_entity.pdbx_description
1 polymer ?
#
loop_
_entity_poly.entity_id
_entity_poly.type
_entity_poly.pdbx_seq_one_letter_code
_entity_poly.pdbx_strand_id
1 'polypeptide(L)'
;MSDEQEMRVLKRNGTYEEVAFDKILNRVKKVGSEVNLSINYSLLIMKIIDQLYDKIPTSKIDELTAEECASNLKHPDYGVLASRLIVSNHHKNTNANFCENMKQLYEYTDIHNTHYPIISKQTNDIITNHKDFFNNLIVDDRDYLIDYFGYKTLERAYLMKINKKIIERPQHMWLRVAIGIHGENLDK
;
A
#
# COMPACT_ATOMS: atom_id res chain seq x y z
N MET A 1 -30.40 -12.62 28.06
CA MET A 1 -30.25 -12.52 26.59
C MET A 1 -28.93 -11.77 26.39
N SER A 2 -27.87 -12.49 26.05
CA SER A 2 -26.59 -11.86 25.69
C SER A 2 -26.82 -11.13 24.37
N ASP A 3 -26.66 -9.79 24.35
CA ASP A 3 -26.51 -9.06 23.10
C ASP A 3 -25.30 -9.67 22.38
N GLU A 4 -25.54 -10.49 21.38
CA GLU A 4 -24.53 -10.88 20.41
C GLU A 4 -24.13 -9.59 19.68
N GLN A 5 -23.09 -8.96 20.16
CA GLN A 5 -22.54 -7.77 19.51
C GLN A 5 -22.01 -8.21 18.14
N GLU A 6 -22.76 -7.88 17.08
CA GLU A 6 -22.36 -8.15 15.69
C GLU A 6 -20.99 -7.51 15.45
N MET A 7 -20.05 -8.32 14.99
CA MET A 7 -18.68 -7.90 14.69
C MET A 7 -18.69 -6.85 13.57
N ARG A 8 -17.95 -5.76 13.74
CA ARG A 8 -17.85 -4.66 12.77
C ARG A 8 -16.42 -4.49 12.22
N VAL A 9 -16.31 -3.92 11.05
CA VAL A 9 -15.04 -3.50 10.45
C VAL A 9 -14.95 -1.99 10.37
N LEU A 10 -13.72 -1.48 10.52
CA LEU A 10 -13.41 -0.06 10.31
C LEU A 10 -13.00 0.15 8.86
N LYS A 11 -13.77 0.93 8.11
CA LYS A 11 -13.48 1.30 6.72
C LYS A 11 -12.39 2.37 6.66
N ARG A 12 -11.72 2.50 5.50
CA ARG A 12 -10.70 3.54 5.27
C ARG A 12 -11.22 4.98 5.40
N ASN A 13 -12.51 5.20 5.20
CA ASN A 13 -13.16 6.50 5.40
C ASN A 13 -13.54 6.78 6.87
N GLY A 14 -13.17 5.90 7.80
CA GLY A 14 -13.47 6.06 9.24
C GLY A 14 -14.84 5.57 9.68
N THR A 15 -15.69 5.04 8.78
CA THR A 15 -17.01 4.50 9.15
C THR A 15 -16.93 3.05 9.57
N TYR A 16 -17.86 2.61 10.40
CA TYR A 16 -18.03 1.21 10.78
C TYR A 16 -19.11 0.55 9.93
N GLU A 17 -18.90 -0.71 9.57
CA GLU A 17 -19.82 -1.55 8.84
C GLU A 17 -19.78 -2.96 9.43
N GLU A 18 -20.90 -3.70 9.38
CA GLU A 18 -20.94 -5.11 9.78
C GLU A 18 -20.00 -5.94 8.91
N VAL A 19 -19.38 -6.95 9.54
CA VAL A 19 -18.52 -7.89 8.82
C VAL A 19 -19.37 -8.68 7.82
N ALA A 20 -18.99 -8.59 6.55
CA ALA A 20 -19.59 -9.38 5.48
C ALA A 20 -18.52 -10.27 4.84
N PHE A 21 -18.54 -11.55 5.13
CA PHE A 21 -17.55 -12.52 4.62
C PHE A 21 -17.52 -12.57 3.10
N ASP A 22 -18.68 -12.41 2.45
CA ASP A 22 -18.77 -12.34 0.99
C ASP A 22 -18.00 -11.15 0.42
N LYS A 23 -17.98 -10.00 1.11
CA LYS A 23 -17.20 -8.83 0.69
C LYS A 23 -15.69 -9.13 0.75
N ILE A 24 -15.24 -9.84 1.79
CA ILE A 24 -13.83 -10.26 1.91
C ILE A 24 -13.48 -11.24 0.79
N LEU A 25 -14.30 -12.27 0.59
CA LEU A 25 -14.12 -13.26 -0.48
C LEU A 25 -14.08 -12.60 -1.87
N ASN A 26 -15.03 -11.71 -2.15
CA ASN A 26 -15.12 -11.02 -3.43
C ASN A 26 -13.92 -10.08 -3.65
N ARG A 27 -13.43 -9.43 -2.60
CA ARG A 27 -12.21 -8.61 -2.66
C ARG A 27 -10.99 -9.44 -3.07
N VAL A 28 -10.79 -10.60 -2.44
CA VAL A 28 -9.65 -11.48 -2.71
C VAL A 28 -9.76 -12.12 -4.10
N LYS A 29 -10.96 -12.60 -4.47
CA LYS A 29 -11.23 -13.13 -5.81
C LYS A 29 -10.96 -12.09 -6.90
N LYS A 30 -11.40 -10.84 -6.71
CA LYS A 30 -11.17 -9.76 -7.67
C LYS A 30 -9.68 -9.57 -7.94
N VAL A 31 -8.85 -9.52 -6.90
CA VAL A 31 -7.39 -9.35 -7.04
C VAL A 31 -6.75 -10.56 -7.73
N GLY A 32 -7.20 -11.77 -7.42
CA GLY A 32 -6.68 -12.98 -8.04
C GLY A 32 -7.16 -13.20 -9.48
N SER A 33 -8.38 -12.79 -9.83
CA SER A 33 -8.93 -12.96 -11.19
C SER A 33 -8.20 -12.13 -12.25
N GLU A 34 -7.54 -11.05 -11.84
CA GLU A 34 -6.73 -10.22 -12.75
C GLU A 34 -5.54 -10.99 -13.37
N VAL A 35 -5.13 -12.11 -12.76
CA VAL A 35 -3.98 -12.93 -13.18
C VAL A 35 -4.30 -14.44 -13.26
N ASN A 36 -5.57 -14.82 -13.30
CA ASN A 36 -6.05 -16.20 -13.49
C ASN A 36 -5.43 -17.23 -12.52
N LEU A 37 -5.40 -16.93 -11.22
CA LEU A 37 -4.83 -17.80 -10.21
C LEU A 37 -5.70 -19.05 -9.92
N SER A 38 -5.07 -20.21 -9.77
CA SER A 38 -5.71 -21.47 -9.35
C SER A 38 -5.60 -21.65 -7.84
N ILE A 39 -6.49 -21.01 -7.07
CA ILE A 39 -6.45 -20.96 -5.60
C ILE A 39 -7.80 -21.38 -5.02
N ASN A 40 -7.77 -22.10 -3.89
CA ASN A 40 -8.96 -22.33 -3.10
C ASN A 40 -9.27 -21.12 -2.21
N TYR A 41 -9.99 -20.17 -2.77
CA TYR A 41 -10.35 -18.92 -2.07
C TYR A 41 -11.19 -19.17 -0.83
N SER A 42 -12.11 -20.13 -0.86
CA SER A 42 -12.98 -20.42 0.29
C SER A 42 -12.19 -20.90 1.50
N LEU A 43 -11.24 -21.81 1.28
CA LEU A 43 -10.37 -22.30 2.35
C LEU A 43 -9.46 -21.18 2.92
N LEU A 44 -8.96 -20.31 2.04
CA LEU A 44 -8.17 -19.15 2.46
C LEU A 44 -9.00 -18.23 3.36
N ILE A 45 -10.21 -17.89 2.94
CA ILE A 45 -11.07 -16.96 3.69
C ILE A 45 -11.50 -17.54 5.04
N MET A 46 -11.76 -18.85 5.14
CA MET A 46 -12.05 -19.49 6.44
C MET A 46 -10.93 -19.24 7.46
N LYS A 47 -9.66 -19.36 7.06
CA LYS A 47 -8.52 -19.07 7.93
C LYS A 47 -8.41 -17.59 8.34
N ILE A 48 -8.85 -16.68 7.46
CA ILE A 48 -8.85 -15.24 7.76
C ILE A 48 -9.98 -14.90 8.74
N ILE A 49 -11.15 -15.54 8.60
CA ILE A 49 -12.30 -15.34 9.50
C ILE A 49 -11.90 -15.61 10.96
N ASP A 50 -11.14 -16.67 11.21
CA ASP A 50 -10.67 -17.05 12.54
C ASP A 50 -9.74 -16.01 13.20
N GLN A 51 -9.18 -15.09 12.39
CA GLN A 51 -8.26 -14.04 12.84
C GLN A 51 -8.96 -12.67 13.01
N LEU A 52 -10.25 -12.58 12.67
CA LEU A 52 -10.97 -11.30 12.76
C LEU A 52 -11.32 -10.96 14.22
N TYR A 53 -11.33 -9.67 14.50
CA TYR A 53 -11.76 -9.10 15.79
C TYR A 53 -12.64 -7.87 15.54
N ASP A 54 -13.45 -7.48 16.56
CA ASP A 54 -14.34 -6.33 16.43
C ASP A 54 -13.56 -5.04 16.10
N LYS A 55 -14.11 -4.26 15.16
CA LYS A 55 -13.53 -2.99 14.65
C LYS A 55 -12.19 -3.15 13.92
N ILE A 56 -11.86 -4.35 13.43
CA ILE A 56 -10.66 -4.55 12.62
C ILE A 56 -10.67 -3.62 11.40
N PRO A 57 -9.57 -2.88 11.12
CA PRO A 57 -9.46 -2.09 9.90
C PRO A 57 -9.50 -2.98 8.64
N THR A 58 -10.23 -2.57 7.62
CA THR A 58 -10.26 -3.33 6.35
C THR A 58 -8.89 -3.41 5.67
N SER A 59 -7.98 -2.44 5.91
CA SER A 59 -6.57 -2.53 5.52
C SER A 59 -5.84 -3.66 6.20
N LYS A 60 -6.15 -3.92 7.48
CA LYS A 60 -5.55 -5.02 8.25
C LYS A 60 -6.03 -6.38 7.76
N ILE A 61 -7.29 -6.49 7.30
CA ILE A 61 -7.80 -7.72 6.67
C ILE A 61 -7.02 -8.04 5.38
N ASP A 62 -6.78 -7.03 4.52
CA ASP A 62 -5.96 -7.19 3.32
C ASP A 62 -4.52 -7.65 3.69
N GLU A 63 -3.92 -7.10 4.77
CA GLU A 63 -2.60 -7.51 5.27
C GLU A 63 -2.57 -8.96 5.77
N LEU A 64 -3.51 -9.35 6.65
CA LEU A 64 -3.61 -10.71 7.17
C LEU A 64 -3.81 -11.71 6.03
N THR A 65 -4.62 -11.36 5.03
CA THR A 65 -4.84 -12.23 3.87
C THR A 65 -3.55 -12.38 3.03
N ALA A 66 -2.81 -11.29 2.82
CA ALA A 66 -1.54 -11.34 2.12
C ALA A 66 -0.49 -12.17 2.88
N GLU A 67 -0.43 -12.04 4.20
CA GLU A 67 0.47 -12.77 5.08
C GLU A 67 0.15 -14.28 5.10
N GLU A 68 -1.13 -14.65 5.21
CA GLU A 68 -1.57 -16.05 5.11
C GLU A 68 -1.23 -16.66 3.74
N CYS A 69 -1.41 -15.88 2.66
CA CYS A 69 -1.00 -16.31 1.33
C CYS A 69 0.52 -16.49 1.22
N ALA A 70 1.31 -15.54 1.71
CA ALA A 70 2.78 -15.60 1.66
C ALA A 70 3.37 -16.78 2.44
N SER A 71 2.70 -17.21 3.52
CA SER A 71 3.08 -18.38 4.31
C SER A 71 2.68 -19.71 3.69
N ASN A 72 1.80 -19.68 2.68
CA ASN A 72 1.28 -20.90 2.04
C ASN A 72 2.18 -21.36 0.89
N LEU A 73 3.05 -22.32 1.18
CA LEU A 73 4.03 -22.85 0.21
C LEU A 73 3.48 -23.97 -0.70
N LYS A 74 2.19 -24.30 -0.61
CA LYS A 74 1.60 -25.42 -1.37
C LYS A 74 1.52 -25.17 -2.87
N HIS A 75 1.34 -23.91 -3.27
CA HIS A 75 1.25 -23.53 -4.68
C HIS A 75 1.81 -22.12 -4.89
N PRO A 76 2.58 -21.86 -5.97
CA PRO A 76 3.19 -20.54 -6.24
C PRO A 76 2.17 -19.40 -6.39
N ASP A 77 0.94 -19.71 -6.84
CA ASP A 77 -0.12 -18.72 -7.01
C ASP A 77 -0.48 -17.99 -5.71
N TYR A 78 -0.29 -18.62 -4.55
CA TYR A 78 -0.47 -17.94 -3.26
C TYR A 78 0.54 -16.81 -3.07
N GLY A 79 1.80 -17.02 -3.48
CA GLY A 79 2.81 -15.96 -3.46
C GLY A 79 2.46 -14.78 -4.38
N VAL A 80 1.93 -15.09 -5.57
CA VAL A 80 1.44 -14.05 -6.50
C VAL A 80 0.26 -13.30 -5.91
N LEU A 81 -0.71 -13.99 -5.30
CA LEU A 81 -1.85 -13.35 -4.64
C LEU A 81 -1.40 -12.49 -3.45
N ALA A 82 -0.44 -12.96 -2.65
CA ALA A 82 0.13 -12.20 -1.53
C ALA A 82 0.71 -10.86 -2.00
N SER A 83 1.52 -10.87 -3.05
CA SER A 83 2.13 -9.68 -3.65
C SER A 83 1.06 -8.70 -4.13
N ARG A 84 0.08 -9.20 -4.88
CA ARG A 84 -1.00 -8.36 -5.41
C ARG A 84 -1.87 -7.74 -4.32
N LEU A 85 -2.21 -8.50 -3.27
CA LEU A 85 -2.99 -8.01 -2.15
C LEU A 85 -2.27 -6.90 -1.40
N ILE A 86 -0.98 -7.09 -1.06
CA ILE A 86 -0.23 -6.10 -0.31
C ILE A 86 -0.01 -4.80 -1.11
N VAL A 87 0.32 -4.89 -2.40
CA VAL A 87 0.47 -3.72 -3.28
C VAL A 87 -0.87 -3.00 -3.45
N SER A 88 -1.95 -3.73 -3.75
CA SER A 88 -3.28 -3.14 -3.88
C SER A 88 -3.78 -2.48 -2.59
N ASN A 89 -3.45 -3.06 -1.41
CA ASN A 89 -3.73 -2.46 -0.12
C ASN A 89 -2.96 -1.14 0.06
N HIS A 90 -1.69 -1.14 -0.29
CA HIS A 90 -0.82 0.03 -0.23
C HIS A 90 -1.33 1.16 -1.13
N HIS A 91 -1.68 0.87 -2.38
CA HIS A 91 -2.24 1.84 -3.32
C HIS A 91 -3.52 2.49 -2.79
N LYS A 92 -4.37 1.74 -2.07
CA LYS A 92 -5.59 2.27 -1.44
C LYS A 92 -5.31 3.15 -0.21
N ASN A 93 -4.14 3.04 0.40
CA ASN A 93 -3.76 3.78 1.60
C ASN A 93 -2.84 4.97 1.29
N THR A 94 -2.39 5.14 0.04
CA THR A 94 -1.45 6.18 -0.40
C THR A 94 -1.98 6.97 -1.60
N ASN A 95 -1.51 8.21 -1.74
CA ASN A 95 -1.81 9.02 -2.91
C ASN A 95 -1.02 8.51 -4.13
N ALA A 96 -1.67 8.47 -5.31
CA ALA A 96 -1.04 8.09 -6.57
C ALA A 96 -0.14 9.20 -7.14
N ASN A 97 -0.38 10.45 -6.79
CA ASN A 97 0.34 11.60 -7.34
C ASN A 97 1.72 11.74 -6.69
N PHE A 98 2.77 11.50 -7.48
CA PHE A 98 4.15 11.60 -7.02
C PHE A 98 4.49 13.00 -6.50
N CYS A 99 4.16 14.04 -7.26
CA CYS A 99 4.53 15.40 -6.92
C CYS A 99 3.83 15.89 -5.66
N GLU A 100 2.58 15.50 -5.42
CA GLU A 100 1.86 15.82 -4.19
C GLU A 100 2.48 15.13 -2.97
N ASN A 101 2.91 13.88 -3.10
CA ASN A 101 3.59 13.15 -2.04
C ASN A 101 4.95 13.79 -1.70
N MET A 102 5.72 14.19 -2.72
CA MET A 102 6.99 14.88 -2.50
C MET A 102 6.79 16.25 -1.86
N LYS A 103 5.75 16.98 -2.26
CA LYS A 103 5.37 18.24 -1.62
C LYS A 103 5.05 18.04 -0.13
N GLN A 104 4.28 17.00 0.23
CA GLN A 104 4.00 16.68 1.64
C GLN A 104 5.28 16.40 2.44
N LEU A 105 6.26 15.69 1.84
CA LEU A 105 7.55 15.42 2.48
C LEU A 105 8.37 16.69 2.66
N TYR A 106 8.29 17.64 1.73
CA TYR A 106 9.00 18.91 1.83
C TYR A 106 8.35 19.87 2.82
N GLU A 107 7.02 19.94 2.85
CA GLU A 107 6.24 20.82 3.72
C GLU A 107 6.05 20.26 5.14
N TYR A 108 6.67 19.12 5.46
CA TYR A 108 6.54 18.50 6.77
C TYR A 108 6.97 19.46 7.89
N THR A 109 6.16 19.51 8.94
CA THR A 109 6.46 20.22 10.18
C THR A 109 6.54 19.24 11.34
N ASP A 110 7.43 19.52 12.28
CA ASP A 110 7.56 18.74 13.51
C ASP A 110 6.40 19.02 14.50
N ILE A 111 6.47 18.39 15.68
CA ILE A 111 5.48 18.55 16.76
C ILE A 111 5.39 19.99 17.31
N HIS A 112 6.37 20.82 17.02
CA HIS A 112 6.44 22.25 17.42
C HIS A 112 6.02 23.19 16.29
N ASN A 113 5.45 22.65 15.19
CA ASN A 113 5.12 23.38 13.96
C ASN A 113 6.34 24.04 13.28
N THR A 114 7.55 23.55 13.56
CA THR A 114 8.75 24.00 12.88
C THR A 114 8.89 23.25 11.55
N HIS A 115 9.16 23.97 10.46
CA HIS A 115 9.38 23.36 9.15
C HIS A 115 10.62 22.46 9.20
N TYR A 116 10.41 21.16 8.97
CA TYR A 116 11.45 20.14 9.02
C TYR A 116 11.35 19.24 7.77
N PRO A 117 11.84 19.74 6.62
CA PRO A 117 11.67 19.04 5.34
C PRO A 117 12.41 17.69 5.33
N ILE A 118 11.73 16.65 4.87
CA ILE A 118 12.28 15.29 4.75
C ILE A 118 13.08 15.16 3.44
N ILE A 119 12.75 15.94 2.42
CA ILE A 119 13.51 16.04 1.16
C ILE A 119 14.13 17.45 1.04
N SER A 120 15.24 17.53 0.28
CA SER A 120 15.94 18.81 0.09
C SER A 120 15.11 19.83 -0.71
N LYS A 121 15.38 21.13 -0.48
CA LYS A 121 14.79 22.19 -1.29
C LYS A 121 15.09 22.01 -2.78
N GLN A 122 16.33 21.66 -3.12
CA GLN A 122 16.73 21.40 -4.51
C GLN A 122 15.88 20.32 -5.17
N THR A 123 15.70 19.17 -4.50
CA THR A 123 14.84 18.08 -5.01
C THR A 123 13.40 18.55 -5.21
N ASN A 124 12.84 19.29 -4.24
CA ASN A 124 11.48 19.82 -4.34
C ASN A 124 11.33 20.81 -5.50
N ASP A 125 12.31 21.71 -5.71
CA ASP A 125 12.28 22.71 -6.79
C ASP A 125 12.32 22.00 -8.17
N ILE A 126 13.19 21.00 -8.36
CA ILE A 126 13.25 20.19 -9.58
C ILE A 126 11.90 19.52 -9.87
N ILE A 127 11.31 18.86 -8.87
CA ILE A 127 10.03 18.17 -9.03
C ILE A 127 8.91 19.16 -9.35
N THR A 128 8.93 20.32 -8.70
CA THR A 128 7.92 21.37 -8.90
C THR A 128 7.97 21.96 -10.31
N ASN A 129 9.17 22.14 -10.86
CA ASN A 129 9.37 22.68 -12.21
C ASN A 129 8.98 21.70 -13.32
N HIS A 130 8.98 20.39 -13.05
CA HIS A 130 8.76 19.32 -14.03
C HIS A 130 7.60 18.38 -13.64
N LYS A 131 6.55 18.89 -13.02
CA LYS A 131 5.45 18.09 -12.43
C LYS A 131 4.82 17.09 -13.40
N ASP A 132 4.44 17.56 -14.57
CA ASP A 132 3.74 16.72 -15.55
C ASP A 132 4.65 15.61 -16.07
N PHE A 133 5.94 15.92 -16.29
CA PHE A 133 6.93 14.94 -16.69
C PHE A 133 7.04 13.82 -15.65
N PHE A 134 7.28 14.14 -14.38
CA PHE A 134 7.46 13.14 -13.33
C PHE A 134 6.20 12.33 -13.03
N ASN A 135 5.01 12.97 -13.00
CA ASN A 135 3.77 12.23 -12.80
C ASN A 135 3.48 11.24 -13.94
N ASN A 136 3.84 11.58 -15.18
CA ASN A 136 3.64 10.72 -16.35
C ASN A 136 4.62 9.52 -16.39
N LEU A 137 5.74 9.56 -15.66
CA LEU A 137 6.66 8.42 -15.55
C LEU A 137 6.11 7.29 -14.67
N ILE A 138 5.19 7.62 -13.74
CA ILE A 138 4.61 6.64 -12.83
C ILE A 138 3.59 5.79 -13.58
N VAL A 139 3.78 4.49 -13.52
CA VAL A 139 2.85 3.49 -14.05
C VAL A 139 2.49 2.52 -12.94
N ASP A 140 1.33 2.72 -12.31
CA ASP A 140 0.90 2.00 -11.10
C ASP A 140 1.05 0.47 -11.19
N ASP A 141 0.83 -0.10 -12.38
CA ASP A 141 0.93 -1.54 -12.61
C ASP A 141 2.35 -2.10 -12.40
N ARG A 142 3.40 -1.28 -12.52
CA ARG A 142 4.78 -1.73 -12.29
C ARG A 142 5.05 -2.10 -10.84
N ASP A 143 4.32 -1.56 -9.88
CA ASP A 143 4.46 -1.92 -8.48
C ASP A 143 4.09 -3.39 -8.23
N TYR A 144 3.21 -3.97 -9.07
CA TYR A 144 2.82 -5.40 -9.00
C TYR A 144 3.90 -6.37 -9.49
N LEU A 145 5.04 -5.88 -10.01
CA LEU A 145 6.22 -6.69 -10.32
C LEU A 145 7.03 -7.04 -9.06
N ILE A 146 6.76 -6.38 -7.93
CA ILE A 146 7.46 -6.59 -6.67
C ILE A 146 6.78 -7.75 -5.94
N ASP A 147 7.58 -8.73 -5.51
CA ASP A 147 7.07 -9.83 -4.70
C ASP A 147 6.72 -9.38 -3.26
N TYR A 148 6.04 -10.25 -2.51
CA TYR A 148 5.59 -9.93 -1.15
C TYR A 148 6.75 -9.55 -0.22
N PHE A 149 7.85 -10.30 -0.24
CA PHE A 149 8.97 -10.07 0.66
C PHE A 149 9.78 -8.84 0.27
N GLY A 150 9.96 -8.61 -1.02
CA GLY A 150 10.54 -7.37 -1.56
C GLY A 150 9.73 -6.16 -1.14
N TYR A 151 8.40 -6.23 -1.32
CA TYR A 151 7.50 -5.17 -0.88
C TYR A 151 7.61 -4.89 0.63
N LYS A 152 7.54 -5.94 1.48
CA LYS A 152 7.67 -5.78 2.94
C LYS A 152 9.02 -5.19 3.36
N THR A 153 10.07 -5.46 2.58
CA THR A 153 11.39 -4.86 2.80
C THR A 153 11.37 -3.36 2.50
N LEU A 154 10.77 -2.97 1.35
CA LEU A 154 10.61 -1.55 0.99
C LEU A 154 9.76 -0.81 2.02
N GLU A 155 8.62 -1.37 2.40
CA GLU A 155 7.70 -0.81 3.39
C GLU A 155 8.39 -0.55 4.74
N ARG A 156 9.20 -1.49 5.20
CA ARG A 156 9.87 -1.39 6.49
C ARG A 156 11.00 -0.36 6.50
N ALA A 157 11.86 -0.39 5.46
CA ALA A 157 13.18 0.24 5.52
C ALA A 157 13.37 1.43 4.56
N TYR A 158 12.61 1.55 3.48
CA TYR A 158 12.94 2.48 2.39
C TYR A 158 11.87 3.53 2.11
N LEU A 159 10.58 3.16 2.18
CA LEU A 159 9.49 4.10 1.87
C LEU A 159 9.38 5.18 2.95
N MET A 160 9.33 6.45 2.53
CA MET A 160 9.23 7.59 3.43
C MET A 160 7.88 7.62 4.15
N LYS A 161 7.94 8.03 5.43
CA LYS A 161 6.82 8.06 6.35
C LYS A 161 6.69 9.44 6.98
N ILE A 162 5.44 9.88 7.18
CA ILE A 162 5.09 11.02 8.02
C ILE A 162 4.24 10.47 9.18
N ASN A 163 4.63 10.76 10.41
CA ASN A 163 3.94 10.30 11.62
C ASN A 163 3.63 8.79 11.60
N LYS A 164 4.63 7.97 11.24
CA LYS A 164 4.56 6.52 11.07
C LYS A 164 3.68 6.03 9.91
N LYS A 165 2.98 6.91 9.19
CA LYS A 165 2.19 6.58 8.01
C LYS A 165 3.05 6.67 6.76
N ILE A 166 3.05 5.61 5.94
CA ILE A 166 3.78 5.59 4.66
C ILE A 166 3.11 6.57 3.69
N ILE A 167 3.92 7.37 3.02
CA ILE A 167 3.49 8.36 2.03
C ILE A 167 3.87 7.94 0.62
N GLU A 168 5.04 7.32 0.45
CA GLU A 168 5.55 6.91 -0.84
C GLU A 168 4.97 5.57 -1.32
N ARG A 169 4.80 5.44 -2.64
CA ARG A 169 4.74 4.15 -3.34
C ARG A 169 6.14 3.72 -3.77
N PRO A 170 6.37 2.44 -4.10
CA PRO A 170 7.69 1.97 -4.53
C PRO A 170 8.31 2.80 -5.66
N GLN A 171 7.56 3.09 -6.72
CA GLN A 171 8.05 3.94 -7.83
C GLN A 171 8.36 5.36 -7.39
N HIS A 172 7.63 5.92 -6.42
CA HIS A 172 7.93 7.24 -5.86
C HIS A 172 9.31 7.27 -5.22
N MET A 173 9.64 6.23 -4.44
CA MET A 173 10.96 6.09 -3.82
C MET A 173 12.07 6.03 -4.87
N TRP A 174 11.94 5.19 -5.91
CA TRP A 174 12.96 5.08 -6.95
C TRP A 174 13.12 6.38 -7.72
N LEU A 175 12.03 7.04 -8.10
CA LEU A 175 12.07 8.31 -8.81
C LEU A 175 12.70 9.42 -7.94
N ARG A 176 12.34 9.51 -6.65
CA ARG A 176 12.96 10.43 -5.71
C ARG A 176 14.48 10.23 -5.61
N VAL A 177 14.93 8.97 -5.53
CA VAL A 177 16.36 8.63 -5.48
C VAL A 177 17.05 9.02 -6.79
N ALA A 178 16.46 8.71 -7.93
CA ALA A 178 16.99 9.09 -9.25
C ALA A 178 17.15 10.61 -9.37
N ILE A 179 16.15 11.39 -8.97
CA ILE A 179 16.23 12.86 -8.96
C ILE A 179 17.33 13.35 -8.01
N GLY A 180 17.48 12.73 -6.85
CA GLY A 180 18.54 13.06 -5.90
C GLY A 180 19.95 12.82 -6.44
N ILE A 181 20.12 11.85 -7.34
CA ILE A 181 21.43 11.50 -7.95
C ILE A 181 21.70 12.35 -9.20
N HIS A 182 20.69 12.50 -10.09
CA HIS A 182 20.88 13.07 -11.42
C HIS A 182 20.49 14.55 -11.51
N GLY A 183 19.77 15.08 -10.50
CA GLY A 183 19.33 16.47 -10.49
C GLY A 183 18.40 16.80 -11.65
N GLU A 184 18.73 17.84 -12.41
CA GLU A 184 17.95 18.32 -13.57
C GLU A 184 18.23 17.54 -14.87
N ASN A 185 19.09 16.51 -14.83
CA ASN A 185 19.37 15.71 -16.02
C ASN A 185 18.22 14.69 -16.24
N LEU A 186 17.16 15.14 -16.92
CA LEU A 186 15.94 14.36 -17.14
C LEU A 186 16.08 13.21 -18.15
N ASP A 187 17.22 13.12 -18.86
CA ASP A 187 17.51 12.08 -19.86
C ASP A 187 18.11 10.81 -19.23
N LYS A 188 18.38 10.81 -17.92
CA LYS A 188 18.96 9.71 -17.14
C LYS A 188 18.01 9.19 -16.10
#